data_cd5b9e168096a87d613632eb500f70f3
#
_entry.id   cd5b9e168096a87d613632eb500f70f3
#
_cell.length_a   1.000
_cell.length_b   1.000
_cell.length_c   1.000
_cell.angle_alpha   90.00
_cell.angle_beta   90.00
_cell.angle_gamma   90.00
#
_symmetry.space_group_name_H-M   'P 1'
#
loop_
_entity.id
_entity.type
_entity.pdbx_description
1 polymer ?
#
loop_
_entity_poly.entity_id
_entity_poly.type
_entity_poly.pdbx_seq_one_letter_code
_entity_poly.pdbx_strand_id
1 'polypeptide(L)'
;MKMNWSFAYCLIECAAEATGRPLILLTIADIGLDEKKIEEQMTKWFNLAERWEAILLIDEADIFLERRRGADIARNGLVSGKKNNFLAYLDAKVKWPVFLRKMEYFQGLLFLTTNRIGQIDDAFLSRVHVVIGYTPLDEPKRKRIWNGFFRNLQRDMAAPSRDGPKIEVSKYAKEYVLNDDEVKALKWNGREIRNAFQTAISLAGYEAAKDPDWTTEKTINVQKDHFSSVVMMSREFHSYMDSITEQAESERARARFERNDAHMLG
;
A
#
# COMPACT_ATOMS: atom_id res chain seq x y z
N MET A 1 -8.32 -16.46 2.93
CA MET A 1 -8.89 -15.30 2.24
C MET A 1 -7.87 -14.17 2.29
N LYS A 2 -7.18 -13.88 1.16
CA LYS A 2 -6.12 -12.85 1.12
C LYS A 2 -6.79 -11.49 0.95
N MET A 3 -6.93 -10.75 2.03
CA MET A 3 -7.41 -9.39 1.97
C MET A 3 -6.22 -8.43 1.93
N ASN A 4 -5.86 -7.99 0.72
CA ASN A 4 -4.92 -6.89 0.52
C ASN A 4 -5.67 -5.57 0.73
N TRP A 5 -5.73 -5.11 1.96
CA TRP A 5 -6.44 -3.87 2.28
C TRP A 5 -5.46 -2.69 2.27
N SER A 6 -5.41 -1.96 1.18
CA SER A 6 -5.02 -0.56 1.22
C SER A 6 -6.15 0.21 1.93
N PHE A 7 -5.84 1.23 2.73
CA PHE A 7 -6.86 2.03 3.46
C PHE A 7 -7.87 2.68 2.49
N ALA A 8 -7.39 3.08 1.31
CA ALA A 8 -8.22 3.59 0.22
C ALA A 8 -9.26 2.56 -0.24
N TYR A 9 -8.88 1.29 -0.29
CA TYR A 9 -9.75 0.19 -0.67
C TYR A 9 -10.93 0.04 0.29
N CYS A 10 -10.64 0.02 1.59
CA CYS A 10 -11.67 -0.09 2.62
C CYS A 10 -12.67 1.07 2.57
N LEU A 11 -12.19 2.29 2.30
CA LEU A 11 -13.07 3.45 2.13
C LEU A 11 -14.02 3.27 0.95
N ILE A 12 -13.51 2.78 -0.18
CA ILE A 12 -14.29 2.62 -1.42
C ILE A 12 -15.28 1.46 -1.28
N GLU A 13 -14.89 0.35 -0.63
CA GLU A 13 -15.81 -0.73 -0.30
C GLU A 13 -16.94 -0.27 0.63
N CYS A 14 -16.62 0.52 1.68
CA CYS A 14 -17.63 1.11 2.54
C CYS A 14 -18.56 2.06 1.77
N ALA A 15 -18.03 2.82 0.81
CA ALA A 15 -18.84 3.69 -0.05
C ALA A 15 -19.76 2.88 -0.97
N ALA A 16 -19.26 1.78 -1.54
CA ALA A 16 -20.06 0.87 -2.37
C ALA A 16 -21.18 0.21 -1.57
N GLU A 17 -20.88 -0.28 -0.37
CA GLU A 17 -21.85 -0.86 0.54
C GLU A 17 -22.90 0.17 0.98
N ALA A 18 -22.48 1.38 1.37
CA ALA A 18 -23.38 2.44 1.81
C ALA A 18 -24.31 2.95 0.70
N THR A 19 -23.87 2.90 -0.56
CA THR A 19 -24.66 3.35 -1.72
C THR A 19 -25.42 2.22 -2.40
N GLY A 20 -25.19 0.95 -2.00
CA GLY A 20 -25.76 -0.24 -2.63
C GLY A 20 -25.30 -0.46 -4.08
N ARG A 21 -24.16 0.16 -4.48
CA ARG A 21 -23.62 0.08 -5.83
C ARG A 21 -22.57 -1.03 -5.93
N PRO A 22 -22.52 -1.78 -7.03
CA PRO A 22 -21.44 -2.74 -7.24
C PRO A 22 -20.09 -2.03 -7.37
N LEU A 23 -19.02 -2.66 -6.90
CA LEU A 23 -17.65 -2.18 -7.03
C LEU A 23 -16.92 -2.98 -8.12
N ILE A 24 -16.41 -2.30 -9.12
CA ILE A 24 -15.52 -2.86 -10.15
C ILE A 24 -14.10 -2.41 -9.84
N LEU A 25 -13.24 -3.38 -9.55
CA LEU A 25 -11.82 -3.14 -9.36
C LEU A 25 -11.08 -3.44 -10.65
N LEU A 26 -10.30 -2.47 -11.12
CA LEU A 26 -9.39 -2.64 -12.24
C LEU A 26 -7.94 -2.49 -11.78
N THR A 27 -7.13 -3.40 -12.25
CA THR A 27 -5.67 -3.32 -12.18
C THR A 27 -5.11 -3.00 -13.57
N ILE A 28 -3.84 -2.63 -13.62
CA ILE A 28 -3.13 -2.42 -14.89
C ILE A 28 -3.17 -3.70 -15.76
N ALA A 29 -3.15 -4.88 -15.13
CA ALA A 29 -3.22 -6.15 -15.84
C ALA A 29 -4.55 -6.36 -16.58
N ASP A 30 -5.66 -5.84 -16.04
CA ASP A 30 -6.99 -5.96 -16.64
C ASP A 30 -7.16 -5.02 -17.85
N ILE A 31 -6.46 -3.89 -17.83
CA ILE A 31 -6.47 -2.91 -18.93
C ILE A 31 -5.50 -3.34 -20.04
N GLY A 32 -4.40 -4.02 -19.66
CA GLY A 32 -3.36 -4.45 -20.57
C GLY A 32 -2.32 -3.36 -20.89
N LEU A 33 -1.29 -3.73 -21.65
CA LEU A 33 -0.18 -2.83 -22.02
C LEU A 33 -0.16 -2.51 -23.53
N ASP A 34 -0.93 -3.22 -24.34
CA ASP A 34 -1.02 -3.05 -25.79
C ASP A 34 -1.92 -1.85 -26.14
N GLU A 35 -1.40 -0.87 -26.88
CA GLU A 35 -2.07 0.38 -27.21
C GLU A 35 -3.48 0.21 -27.80
N LYS A 36 -3.62 -0.69 -28.78
CA LYS A 36 -4.92 -0.93 -29.44
C LYS A 36 -5.93 -1.57 -28.49
N LYS A 37 -5.45 -2.45 -27.61
CA LYS A 37 -6.29 -3.14 -26.64
C LYS A 37 -6.67 -2.26 -25.45
N ILE A 38 -5.80 -1.32 -25.03
CA ILE A 38 -6.08 -0.40 -23.92
C ILE A 38 -7.35 0.39 -24.17
N GLU A 39 -7.50 1.01 -25.34
CA GLU A 39 -8.70 1.82 -25.65
C GLU A 39 -9.96 0.96 -25.65
N GLU A 40 -9.90 -0.23 -26.22
CA GLU A 40 -11.01 -1.17 -26.24
C GLU A 40 -11.38 -1.66 -24.85
N GLN A 41 -10.39 -2.08 -24.05
CA GLN A 41 -10.61 -2.58 -22.70
C GLN A 41 -11.13 -1.47 -21.77
N MET A 42 -10.55 -0.28 -21.84
CA MET A 42 -11.04 0.86 -21.06
C MET A 42 -12.47 1.20 -21.45
N THR A 43 -12.77 1.24 -22.74
CA THR A 43 -14.14 1.50 -23.22
C THR A 43 -15.11 0.45 -22.68
N LYS A 44 -14.72 -0.81 -22.73
CA LYS A 44 -15.52 -1.92 -22.20
C LYS A 44 -15.81 -1.74 -20.71
N TRP A 45 -14.79 -1.48 -19.90
CA TRP A 45 -14.93 -1.37 -18.44
C TRP A 45 -15.71 -0.13 -18.02
N PHE A 46 -15.48 1.01 -18.68
CA PHE A 46 -16.21 2.24 -18.41
C PHE A 46 -17.70 2.08 -18.78
N ASN A 47 -18.01 1.55 -19.96
CA ASN A 47 -19.40 1.27 -20.36
C ASN A 47 -20.08 0.26 -19.42
N LEU A 48 -19.33 -0.76 -18.93
CA LEU A 48 -19.87 -1.71 -17.98
C LEU A 48 -20.19 -1.04 -16.64
N ALA A 49 -19.30 -0.19 -16.15
CA ALA A 49 -19.48 0.56 -14.92
C ALA A 49 -20.69 1.51 -15.01
N GLU A 50 -20.87 2.21 -16.12
CA GLU A 50 -22.03 3.07 -16.35
C GLU A 50 -23.34 2.27 -16.39
N ARG A 51 -23.36 1.16 -17.12
CA ARG A 51 -24.56 0.30 -17.23
C ARG A 51 -25.02 -0.31 -15.92
N TRP A 52 -24.09 -0.59 -15.04
CA TRP A 52 -24.38 -1.18 -13.72
C TRP A 52 -24.47 -0.13 -12.61
N GLU A 53 -24.30 1.15 -12.96
CA GLU A 53 -24.16 2.24 -11.98
C GLU A 53 -23.08 1.94 -10.94
N ALA A 54 -22.06 1.19 -11.34
CA ALA A 54 -21.01 0.69 -10.48
C ALA A 54 -20.03 1.80 -10.10
N ILE A 55 -19.41 1.62 -8.94
CA ILE A 55 -18.20 2.36 -8.57
C ILE A 55 -17.01 1.70 -9.27
N LEU A 56 -16.25 2.48 -10.02
CA LEU A 56 -15.04 2.03 -10.70
C LEU A 56 -13.82 2.45 -9.89
N LEU A 57 -12.98 1.50 -9.50
CA LEU A 57 -11.71 1.73 -8.82
C LEU A 57 -10.56 1.27 -9.70
N ILE A 58 -9.64 2.18 -10.02
CA ILE A 58 -8.36 1.85 -10.65
C ILE A 58 -7.27 2.03 -9.61
N ASP A 59 -6.67 0.90 -9.19
CA ASP A 59 -5.61 0.90 -8.20
C ASP A 59 -4.24 1.11 -8.89
N GLU A 60 -3.33 1.81 -8.17
CA GLU A 60 -1.99 2.14 -8.67
C GLU A 60 -2.03 2.81 -10.07
N ALA A 61 -2.88 3.81 -10.21
CA ALA A 61 -3.09 4.50 -11.48
C ALA A 61 -1.87 5.33 -11.96
N ASP A 62 -0.73 5.22 -11.30
CA ASP A 62 0.50 5.99 -11.55
C ASP A 62 0.91 5.99 -13.02
N ILE A 63 0.81 4.84 -13.69
CA ILE A 63 1.17 4.69 -15.11
C ILE A 63 0.35 5.60 -16.03
N PHE A 64 -0.89 5.91 -15.65
CA PHE A 64 -1.78 6.78 -16.41
C PHE A 64 -1.66 8.25 -16.00
N LEU A 65 -1.03 8.55 -14.84
CA LEU A 65 -1.05 9.85 -14.20
C LEU A 65 0.30 10.59 -14.25
N GLU A 66 1.39 9.89 -14.56
CA GLU A 66 2.74 10.41 -14.43
C GLU A 66 3.04 11.53 -15.43
N ARG A 67 3.60 12.64 -14.91
CA ARG A 67 4.11 13.76 -15.72
C ARG A 67 5.20 13.28 -16.67
N ARG A 68 5.07 13.70 -17.92
CA ARG A 68 6.10 13.47 -18.95
C ARG A 68 7.30 14.37 -18.70
N ARG A 69 8.36 13.85 -18.12
CA ARG A 69 9.65 14.54 -18.11
C ARG A 69 10.38 14.29 -19.41
N GLY A 70 10.20 15.18 -20.40
CA GLY A 70 10.89 15.13 -21.69
C GLY A 70 12.41 15.12 -21.58
N ALA A 71 12.97 15.63 -20.48
CA ALA A 71 14.42 15.69 -20.25
C ALA A 71 15.05 14.33 -19.88
N ASP A 72 14.34 13.44 -19.20
CA ASP A 72 14.88 12.13 -18.79
C ASP A 72 14.95 11.15 -19.98
N ILE A 73 14.15 11.38 -21.00
CA ILE A 73 14.08 10.54 -22.20
C ILE A 73 15.25 10.80 -23.14
N ALA A 74 15.65 12.04 -23.30
CA ALA A 74 16.81 12.41 -24.11
C ALA A 74 18.13 11.89 -23.49
N ARG A 75 18.26 11.91 -22.16
CA ARG A 75 19.44 11.41 -21.44
C ARG A 75 19.55 9.89 -21.46
N ASN A 76 18.45 9.17 -21.25
CA ASN A 76 18.47 7.71 -21.19
C ASN A 76 18.48 7.05 -22.57
N GLY A 77 17.99 7.72 -23.61
CA GLY A 77 18.01 7.24 -25.00
C GLY A 77 19.39 7.29 -25.64
N LEU A 78 20.25 8.22 -25.21
CA LEU A 78 21.61 8.38 -25.76
C LEU A 78 22.65 7.45 -25.10
N VAL A 79 22.39 6.99 -23.85
CA VAL A 79 23.39 6.20 -23.07
C VAL A 79 23.18 4.68 -23.18
N SER A 80 21.97 4.22 -23.45
CA SER A 80 21.71 2.79 -23.64
C SER A 80 21.05 2.54 -24.98
N GLY A 81 21.80 2.07 -25.99
CA GLY A 81 21.34 1.74 -27.34
C GLY A 81 20.20 0.70 -27.43
N LYS A 82 19.24 0.74 -26.53
CA LYS A 82 18.10 -0.17 -26.46
C LYS A 82 16.87 0.48 -27.07
N LYS A 83 16.45 -0.03 -28.22
CA LYS A 83 15.17 0.27 -28.90
C LYS A 83 13.94 0.19 -27.99
N ASN A 84 14.03 -0.52 -26.87
CA ASN A 84 12.91 -0.72 -25.93
C ASN A 84 12.45 0.55 -25.22
N ASN A 85 13.34 1.53 -24.98
CA ASN A 85 12.96 2.77 -24.30
C ASN A 85 12.16 3.74 -25.18
N PHE A 86 12.37 3.70 -26.51
CA PHE A 86 11.62 4.52 -27.46
C PHE A 86 10.19 3.99 -27.66
N LEU A 87 10.00 2.67 -27.65
CA LEU A 87 8.67 2.05 -27.69
C LEU A 87 7.88 2.32 -26.40
N ALA A 88 8.49 2.23 -25.22
CA ALA A 88 7.87 2.60 -23.96
C ALA A 88 7.47 4.09 -23.91
N TYR A 89 8.22 4.96 -24.59
CA TYR A 89 7.88 6.38 -24.75
C TYR A 89 6.68 6.60 -25.64
N LEU A 90 6.63 5.93 -26.79
CA LEU A 90 5.48 5.99 -27.72
C LEU A 90 4.22 5.43 -27.04
N ASP A 91 4.35 4.31 -26.32
CA ASP A 91 3.28 3.70 -25.54
C ASP A 91 2.67 4.66 -24.51
N ALA A 92 3.50 5.35 -23.73
CA ALA A 92 3.03 6.34 -22.76
C ALA A 92 2.35 7.54 -23.46
N LYS A 93 2.81 7.90 -24.67
CA LYS A 93 2.27 9.05 -25.41
C LYS A 93 0.85 8.81 -25.95
N VAL A 94 0.46 7.58 -26.17
CA VAL A 94 -0.88 7.19 -26.66
C VAL A 94 -1.84 6.84 -25.52
N LYS A 95 -1.35 6.17 -24.50
CA LYS A 95 -2.18 5.73 -23.35
C LYS A 95 -2.83 6.89 -22.60
N TRP A 96 -2.10 7.95 -22.40
CA TRP A 96 -2.50 9.09 -21.59
C TRP A 96 -3.66 9.92 -22.16
N PRO A 97 -3.66 10.34 -23.44
CA PRO A 97 -4.79 11.06 -24.04
C PRO A 97 -6.07 10.23 -24.06
N VAL A 98 -5.96 8.93 -24.28
CA VAL A 98 -7.11 8.01 -24.28
C VAL A 98 -7.74 7.94 -22.89
N PHE A 99 -6.93 7.77 -21.86
CA PHE A 99 -7.38 7.72 -20.46
C PHE A 99 -8.07 9.02 -20.05
N LEU A 100 -7.43 10.18 -20.28
CA LEU A 100 -8.01 11.48 -19.97
C LEU A 100 -9.35 11.73 -20.68
N ARG A 101 -9.41 11.40 -21.97
CA ARG A 101 -10.64 11.54 -22.75
C ARG A 101 -11.76 10.67 -22.19
N LYS A 102 -11.47 9.40 -21.85
CA LYS A 102 -12.47 8.49 -21.28
C LYS A 102 -12.94 8.96 -19.92
N MET A 103 -12.04 9.42 -19.06
CA MET A 103 -12.37 9.94 -17.74
C MET A 103 -13.26 11.20 -17.83
N GLU A 104 -13.02 12.09 -18.80
CA GLU A 104 -13.76 13.32 -18.98
C GLU A 104 -15.24 13.08 -19.35
N TYR A 105 -15.53 12.00 -20.09
CA TYR A 105 -16.88 11.65 -20.50
C TYR A 105 -17.56 10.60 -19.61
N PHE A 106 -16.86 10.07 -18.61
CA PHE A 106 -17.42 9.07 -17.70
C PHE A 106 -18.43 9.70 -16.74
N GLN A 107 -19.65 9.19 -16.75
CA GLN A 107 -20.76 9.69 -15.92
C GLN A 107 -20.95 8.91 -14.61
N GLY A 108 -20.00 8.04 -14.27
CA GLY A 108 -20.02 7.25 -13.05
C GLY A 108 -19.13 7.78 -11.94
N LEU A 109 -19.02 7.02 -10.86
CA LEU A 109 -18.05 7.26 -9.79
C LEU A 109 -16.76 6.54 -10.10
N LEU A 110 -15.68 7.29 -10.32
CA LEU A 110 -14.33 6.80 -10.57
C LEU A 110 -13.42 7.16 -9.40
N PHE A 111 -12.81 6.14 -8.81
CA PHE A 111 -11.75 6.30 -7.83
C PHE A 111 -10.42 5.87 -8.42
N LEU A 112 -9.40 6.66 -8.16
CA LEU A 112 -8.03 6.39 -8.56
C LEU A 112 -7.15 6.44 -7.34
N THR A 113 -6.27 5.47 -7.17
CA THR A 113 -5.28 5.49 -6.10
C THR A 113 -3.88 5.71 -6.67
N THR A 114 -3.05 6.42 -5.95
CA THR A 114 -1.65 6.64 -6.29
C THR A 114 -0.80 6.86 -5.05
N ASN A 115 0.42 6.37 -5.08
CA ASN A 115 1.45 6.66 -4.10
C ASN A 115 2.40 7.78 -4.55
N ARG A 116 2.24 8.30 -5.79
CA ARG A 116 3.17 9.23 -6.45
C ARG A 116 2.53 10.56 -6.80
N ILE A 117 1.87 11.19 -5.83
CA ILE A 117 1.11 12.42 -6.05
C ILE A 117 1.95 13.55 -6.66
N GLY A 118 3.24 13.65 -6.31
CA GLY A 118 4.15 14.66 -6.86
C GLY A 118 4.53 14.48 -8.34
N GLN A 119 4.16 13.36 -8.94
CA GLN A 119 4.42 13.04 -10.35
C GLN A 119 3.18 13.17 -11.23
N ILE A 120 2.03 13.51 -10.64
CA ILE A 120 0.77 13.64 -11.36
C ILE A 120 0.83 14.88 -12.27
N ASP A 121 0.33 14.73 -13.49
CA ASP A 121 0.23 15.82 -14.47
C ASP A 121 -0.89 16.81 -14.11
N ASP A 122 -0.64 18.11 -14.28
CA ASP A 122 -1.58 19.18 -13.94
C ASP A 122 -2.87 19.09 -14.77
N ALA A 123 -2.77 18.63 -16.02
CA ALA A 123 -3.94 18.44 -16.88
C ALA A 123 -4.87 17.34 -16.35
N PHE A 124 -4.32 16.38 -15.61
CA PHE A 124 -5.11 15.38 -14.90
C PHE A 124 -5.78 16.00 -13.66
N LEU A 125 -5.02 16.72 -12.85
CA LEU A 125 -5.55 17.35 -11.63
C LEU A 125 -6.72 18.29 -11.91
N SER A 126 -6.72 18.97 -13.08
CA SER A 126 -7.81 19.85 -13.50
C SER A 126 -9.15 19.14 -13.74
N ARG A 127 -9.14 17.81 -13.90
CA ARG A 127 -10.32 16.97 -14.14
C ARG A 127 -10.78 16.19 -12.92
N VAL A 128 -9.99 16.19 -11.86
CA VAL A 128 -10.33 15.50 -10.62
C VAL A 128 -11.23 16.40 -9.76
N HIS A 129 -12.40 15.90 -9.39
CA HIS A 129 -13.35 16.65 -8.58
C HIS A 129 -12.93 16.74 -7.12
N VAL A 130 -12.34 15.67 -6.56
CA VAL A 130 -11.95 15.59 -5.16
C VAL A 130 -10.63 14.85 -5.01
N VAL A 131 -9.69 15.44 -4.30
CA VAL A 131 -8.42 14.82 -3.94
C VAL A 131 -8.42 14.54 -2.44
N ILE A 132 -8.25 13.27 -2.07
CA ILE A 132 -8.17 12.84 -0.68
C ILE A 132 -6.73 12.43 -0.37
N GLY A 133 -6.05 13.24 0.42
CA GLY A 133 -4.69 12.95 0.86
C GLY A 133 -4.67 12.18 2.19
N TYR A 134 -3.92 11.09 2.22
CA TYR A 134 -3.67 10.35 3.45
C TYR A 134 -2.32 10.78 4.03
N THR A 135 -2.37 11.46 5.17
CA THR A 135 -1.17 11.81 5.92
C THR A 135 -0.66 10.62 6.74
N PRO A 136 0.63 10.57 7.08
CA PRO A 136 1.14 9.60 8.03
C PRO A 136 0.30 9.58 9.31
N LEU A 137 0.16 8.41 9.89
CA LEU A 137 -0.64 8.24 11.10
C LEU A 137 0.04 8.95 12.28
N ASP A 138 -0.71 9.75 13.01
CA ASP A 138 -0.34 10.24 14.33
C ASP A 138 -0.51 9.15 15.41
N GLU A 139 0.02 9.39 16.59
CA GLU A 139 -0.04 8.43 17.69
C GLU A 139 -1.49 8.07 18.10
N PRO A 140 -2.43 9.02 18.24
CA PRO A 140 -3.83 8.69 18.54
C PRO A 140 -4.47 7.80 17.49
N LYS A 141 -4.19 8.01 16.20
CA LYS A 141 -4.73 7.18 15.12
C LYS A 141 -4.14 5.78 15.16
N ARG A 142 -2.82 5.63 15.41
CA ARG A 142 -2.19 4.31 15.60
C ARG A 142 -2.83 3.55 16.77
N LYS A 143 -3.04 4.20 17.91
CA LYS A 143 -3.73 3.60 19.06
C LYS A 143 -5.16 3.15 18.72
N ARG A 144 -5.89 3.93 17.91
CA ARG A 144 -7.24 3.52 17.45
C ARG A 144 -7.21 2.27 16.60
N ILE A 145 -6.21 2.15 15.71
CA ILE A 145 -6.04 0.97 14.85
C ILE A 145 -5.73 -0.26 15.69
N TRP A 146 -4.78 -0.19 16.64
CA TRP A 146 -4.49 -1.27 17.57
C TRP A 146 -5.72 -1.72 18.34
N ASN A 147 -6.45 -0.77 18.94
CA ASN A 147 -7.68 -1.07 19.66
C ASN A 147 -8.77 -1.67 18.76
N GLY A 148 -8.79 -1.28 17.48
CA GLY A 148 -9.65 -1.89 16.47
C GLY A 148 -9.34 -3.37 16.29
N PHE A 149 -8.07 -3.74 16.13
CA PHE A 149 -7.64 -5.14 16.00
C PHE A 149 -7.97 -5.95 17.25
N PHE A 150 -7.74 -5.42 18.44
CA PHE A 150 -8.10 -6.12 19.68
C PHE A 150 -9.60 -6.37 19.80
N ARG A 151 -10.43 -5.36 19.47
CA ARG A 151 -11.89 -5.52 19.49
C ARG A 151 -12.38 -6.52 18.45
N ASN A 152 -11.83 -6.49 17.25
CA ASN A 152 -12.18 -7.45 16.20
C ASN A 152 -11.81 -8.87 16.62
N LEU A 153 -10.61 -9.08 17.17
CA LEU A 153 -10.19 -10.37 17.70
C LEU A 153 -11.17 -10.87 18.77
N GLN A 154 -11.55 -10.02 19.73
CA GLN A 154 -12.50 -10.40 20.79
C GLN A 154 -13.87 -10.78 20.21
N ARG A 155 -14.36 -10.03 19.20
CA ARG A 155 -15.63 -10.34 18.53
C ARG A 155 -15.55 -11.67 17.78
N ASP A 156 -14.44 -11.91 17.07
CA ASP A 156 -14.22 -13.14 16.32
C ASP A 156 -14.11 -14.35 17.28
N MET A 157 -13.52 -14.15 18.48
CA MET A 157 -13.43 -15.20 19.52
C MET A 157 -14.79 -15.50 20.18
N ALA A 158 -15.72 -14.54 20.18
CA ALA A 158 -17.06 -14.70 20.74
C ALA A 158 -18.06 -15.32 19.74
N ALA A 159 -17.70 -15.45 18.47
CA ALA A 159 -18.58 -15.96 17.44
C ALA A 159 -18.90 -17.45 17.64
N PRO A 160 -20.18 -17.87 17.65
CA PRO A 160 -20.58 -19.25 17.99
C PRO A 160 -20.22 -20.30 16.93
N SER A 161 -19.91 -19.88 15.68
CA SER A 161 -19.61 -20.76 14.55
C SER A 161 -18.11 -20.93 14.28
N ARG A 162 -17.26 -20.61 15.28
CA ARG A 162 -15.83 -20.63 15.08
C ARG A 162 -15.22 -22.01 15.35
N ASP A 163 -14.50 -22.54 14.37
CA ASP A 163 -13.58 -23.67 14.53
C ASP A 163 -12.16 -23.14 14.84
N GLY A 164 -11.51 -23.71 15.83
CA GLY A 164 -10.12 -23.44 16.17
C GLY A 164 -9.89 -22.90 17.58
N PRO A 165 -8.61 -22.79 18.00
CA PRO A 165 -8.24 -22.43 19.36
C PRO A 165 -8.65 -20.99 19.68
N LYS A 166 -9.00 -20.80 20.94
CA LYS A 166 -9.26 -19.45 21.46
C LYS A 166 -7.94 -18.66 21.53
N ILE A 167 -7.97 -17.39 21.13
CA ILE A 167 -6.80 -16.52 21.16
C ILE A 167 -7.09 -15.37 22.15
N GLU A 168 -6.21 -15.20 23.10
CA GLU A 168 -6.29 -14.12 24.07
C GLU A 168 -5.00 -13.30 24.06
N VAL A 169 -5.13 -11.96 24.06
CA VAL A 169 -4.00 -11.05 24.14
C VAL A 169 -3.90 -10.55 25.59
N SER A 170 -2.78 -10.76 26.22
CA SER A 170 -2.54 -10.35 27.61
C SER A 170 -2.63 -8.84 27.76
N LYS A 171 -2.99 -8.38 28.97
CA LYS A 171 -3.05 -6.96 29.29
C LYS A 171 -1.70 -6.26 29.06
N TYR A 172 -0.63 -6.91 29.48
CA TYR A 172 0.75 -6.40 29.33
C TYR A 172 1.15 -6.24 27.85
N ALA A 173 0.74 -7.20 26.99
CA ALA A 173 0.98 -7.12 25.56
C ALA A 173 0.24 -5.93 24.92
N LYS A 174 -1.02 -5.69 25.30
CA LYS A 174 -1.79 -4.53 24.82
C LYS A 174 -1.16 -3.22 25.28
N GLU A 175 -0.77 -3.14 26.53
CA GLU A 175 -0.14 -1.94 27.11
C GLU A 175 1.19 -1.63 26.43
N TYR A 176 2.01 -2.65 26.16
CA TYR A 176 3.27 -2.52 25.41
C TYR A 176 3.06 -1.89 24.04
N VAL A 177 2.20 -2.43 23.20
CA VAL A 177 2.02 -1.89 21.84
C VAL A 177 1.33 -0.52 21.79
N LEU A 178 0.60 -0.15 22.85
CA LEU A 178 -0.09 1.14 22.92
C LEU A 178 0.76 2.27 23.50
N ASN A 179 1.69 1.96 24.41
CA ASN A 179 2.34 2.97 25.24
C ASN A 179 3.85 2.93 25.23
N ASP A 180 4.47 1.84 24.79
CA ASP A 180 5.92 1.72 24.78
C ASP A 180 6.57 2.63 23.74
N ASP A 181 7.67 3.27 24.11
CA ASP A 181 8.33 4.26 23.27
C ASP A 181 9.08 3.61 22.09
N GLU A 182 9.52 2.35 22.23
CA GLU A 182 10.12 1.60 21.12
C GLU A 182 9.12 1.36 20.00
N VAL A 183 7.87 1.03 20.34
CA VAL A 183 6.78 0.84 19.36
C VAL A 183 6.38 2.17 18.72
N LYS A 184 6.31 3.24 19.51
CA LYS A 184 5.98 4.59 19.00
C LYS A 184 7.04 5.10 18.03
N ALA A 185 8.33 4.84 18.33
CA ALA A 185 9.45 5.27 17.50
C ALA A 185 9.42 4.69 16.07
N LEU A 186 8.87 3.50 15.88
CA LEU A 186 8.71 2.86 14.57
C LEU A 186 7.72 3.58 13.64
N LYS A 187 6.85 4.42 14.19
CA LYS A 187 5.84 5.20 13.42
C LYS A 187 5.05 4.37 12.42
N TRP A 188 4.78 3.13 12.73
CA TRP A 188 4.10 2.18 11.86
C TRP A 188 2.83 2.74 11.20
N ASN A 189 2.66 2.42 9.94
CA ASN A 189 1.41 2.65 9.22
C ASN A 189 0.39 1.53 9.52
N GLY A 190 -0.84 1.67 9.02
CA GLY A 190 -1.91 0.71 9.32
C GLY A 190 -1.63 -0.71 8.81
N ARG A 191 -0.88 -0.85 7.70
CA ARG A 191 -0.49 -2.16 7.15
C ARG A 191 0.56 -2.83 8.03
N GLU A 192 1.55 -2.08 8.49
CA GLU A 192 2.59 -2.56 9.40
C GLU A 192 2.01 -2.98 10.75
N ILE A 193 1.10 -2.19 11.32
CA ILE A 193 0.37 -2.55 12.54
C ILE A 193 -0.39 -3.86 12.36
N ARG A 194 -1.12 -4.03 11.25
CA ARG A 194 -1.83 -5.28 10.95
C ARG A 194 -0.88 -6.46 10.84
N ASN A 195 0.22 -6.29 10.10
CA ASN A 195 1.20 -7.35 9.92
C ASN A 195 1.85 -7.72 11.25
N ALA A 196 2.21 -6.73 12.08
CA ALA A 196 2.76 -6.95 13.42
C ALA A 196 1.78 -7.72 14.30
N PHE A 197 0.50 -7.34 14.28
CA PHE A 197 -0.55 -8.03 15.03
C PHE A 197 -0.70 -9.50 14.60
N GLN A 198 -0.78 -9.75 13.29
CA GLN A 198 -0.91 -11.10 12.75
C GLN A 198 0.33 -11.96 13.02
N THR A 199 1.53 -11.37 12.88
CA THR A 199 2.79 -12.07 13.16
C THR A 199 2.91 -12.45 14.62
N ALA A 200 2.57 -11.56 15.56
CA ALA A 200 2.59 -11.85 16.99
C ALA A 200 1.62 -13.00 17.34
N ILE A 201 0.42 -13.02 16.76
CA ILE A 201 -0.53 -14.14 16.94
C ILE A 201 0.05 -15.44 16.37
N SER A 202 0.68 -15.39 15.19
CA SER A 202 1.28 -16.57 14.56
C SER A 202 2.45 -17.12 15.38
N LEU A 203 3.27 -16.24 15.96
CA LEU A 203 4.35 -16.64 16.87
C LEU A 203 3.82 -17.33 18.13
N ALA A 204 2.78 -16.75 18.74
CA ALA A 204 2.14 -17.36 19.91
C ALA A 204 1.51 -18.72 19.57
N GLY A 205 0.88 -18.85 18.39
CA GLY A 205 0.35 -20.13 17.92
C GLY A 205 1.43 -21.18 17.68
N TYR A 206 2.56 -20.76 17.08
CA TYR A 206 3.70 -21.64 16.86
C TYR A 206 4.33 -22.10 18.19
N GLU A 207 4.45 -21.22 19.16
CA GLU A 207 4.97 -21.55 20.49
C GLU A 207 4.03 -22.51 21.22
N ALA A 208 2.71 -22.26 21.18
CA ALA A 208 1.72 -23.16 21.74
C ALA A 208 1.78 -24.57 21.11
N ALA A 209 1.98 -24.64 19.79
CA ALA A 209 2.07 -25.91 19.06
C ALA A 209 3.33 -26.73 19.36
N LYS A 210 4.35 -26.14 20.00
CA LYS A 210 5.54 -26.86 20.50
C LYS A 210 5.29 -27.63 21.79
N ASP A 211 4.25 -27.28 22.53
CA ASP A 211 3.85 -28.00 23.73
C ASP A 211 3.28 -29.37 23.31
N PRO A 212 3.90 -30.52 23.74
CA PRO A 212 3.41 -31.86 23.39
C PRO A 212 1.97 -32.13 23.84
N ASP A 213 1.54 -31.42 24.90
CA ASP A 213 0.20 -31.55 25.47
C ASP A 213 -0.79 -30.55 24.89
N TRP A 214 -0.39 -29.78 23.84
CA TRP A 214 -1.26 -28.78 23.23
C TRP A 214 -2.42 -29.43 22.46
N THR A 215 -3.61 -28.92 22.69
CA THR A 215 -4.82 -29.31 21.95
C THR A 215 -5.54 -28.08 21.43
N THR A 216 -6.33 -28.23 20.38
CA THR A 216 -7.11 -27.14 19.78
C THR A 216 -8.14 -26.50 20.75
N GLU A 217 -8.42 -27.14 21.88
CA GLU A 217 -9.28 -26.62 22.94
C GLU A 217 -8.54 -25.65 23.88
N LYS A 218 -7.20 -25.69 23.90
CA LYS A 218 -6.41 -24.79 24.74
C LYS A 218 -6.35 -23.39 24.12
N THR A 219 -6.35 -22.39 24.99
CA THR A 219 -6.24 -20.97 24.59
C THR A 219 -4.80 -20.63 24.23
N ILE A 220 -4.60 -19.97 23.08
CA ILE A 220 -3.32 -19.36 22.68
C ILE A 220 -3.21 -18.01 23.36
N ASN A 221 -2.21 -17.84 24.22
CA ASN A 221 -1.96 -16.61 24.94
C ASN A 221 -0.89 -15.78 24.25
N VAL A 222 -1.30 -14.65 23.64
CA VAL A 222 -0.37 -13.70 23.03
C VAL A 222 0.20 -12.79 24.11
N GLN A 223 1.50 -12.92 24.36
CA GLN A 223 2.22 -12.19 25.39
C GLN A 223 3.03 -11.02 24.83
N LYS A 224 3.62 -10.19 25.72
CA LYS A 224 4.48 -9.07 25.34
C LYS A 224 5.64 -9.53 24.46
N ASP A 225 6.24 -10.68 24.75
CA ASP A 225 7.44 -11.18 24.07
C ASP A 225 7.21 -11.46 22.58
N HIS A 226 6.01 -11.91 22.21
CA HIS A 226 5.65 -12.07 20.79
C HIS A 226 5.66 -10.74 20.04
N PHE A 227 5.12 -9.66 20.65
CA PHE A 227 5.16 -8.33 20.05
C PHE A 227 6.56 -7.72 20.08
N SER A 228 7.32 -7.91 21.17
CA SER A 228 8.69 -7.40 21.25
C SER A 228 9.62 -8.03 20.20
N SER A 229 9.43 -9.31 19.90
CA SER A 229 10.16 -9.99 18.82
C SER A 229 9.84 -9.35 17.45
N VAL A 230 8.58 -9.02 17.18
CA VAL A 230 8.18 -8.35 15.93
C VAL A 230 8.74 -6.93 15.86
N VAL A 231 8.71 -6.19 16.96
CA VAL A 231 9.28 -4.84 17.08
C VAL A 231 10.79 -4.86 16.80
N MET A 232 11.50 -5.80 17.37
CA MET A 232 12.94 -5.98 17.18
C MET A 232 13.26 -6.25 15.69
N MET A 233 12.57 -7.23 15.07
CA MET A 233 12.74 -7.52 13.63
C MET A 233 12.43 -6.32 12.76
N SER A 234 11.39 -5.57 13.07
CA SER A 234 11.03 -4.37 12.31
C SER A 234 12.09 -3.28 12.45
N ARG A 235 12.63 -3.06 13.64
CA ARG A 235 13.68 -2.08 13.89
C ARG A 235 14.97 -2.43 13.16
N GLU A 236 15.38 -3.69 13.20
CA GLU A 236 16.56 -4.17 12.48
C GLU A 236 16.40 -3.98 10.96
N PHE A 237 15.21 -4.29 10.43
CA PHE A 237 14.92 -4.06 9.02
C PHE A 237 14.97 -2.57 8.63
N HIS A 238 14.38 -1.68 9.43
CA HIS A 238 14.44 -0.23 9.18
C HIS A 238 15.88 0.28 9.23
N SER A 239 16.64 -0.11 10.25
CA SER A 239 18.07 0.25 10.36
C SER A 239 18.88 -0.23 9.15
N TYR A 240 18.62 -1.44 8.67
CA TYR A 240 19.26 -1.97 7.47
C TYR A 240 18.89 -1.16 6.22
N MET A 241 17.60 -0.83 6.05
CA MET A 241 17.13 -0.03 4.90
C MET A 241 17.71 1.38 4.91
N ASP A 242 17.79 2.01 6.09
CA ASP A 242 18.38 3.34 6.25
C ASP A 242 19.86 3.32 5.85
N SER A 243 20.61 2.31 6.29
CA SER A 243 22.03 2.15 5.92
C SER A 243 22.25 1.99 4.42
N ILE A 244 21.38 1.26 3.73
CA ILE A 244 21.43 1.12 2.26
C ILE A 244 21.10 2.45 1.59
N THR A 245 20.10 3.17 2.08
CA THR A 245 19.68 4.45 1.51
C THR A 245 20.75 5.51 1.65
N GLU A 246 21.37 5.62 2.82
CA GLU A 246 22.50 6.53 3.07
C GLU A 246 23.71 6.21 2.18
N GLN A 247 24.05 4.92 2.00
CA GLN A 247 25.11 4.49 1.10
C GLN A 247 24.79 4.87 -0.36
N ALA A 248 23.57 4.59 -0.83
CA ALA A 248 23.13 4.92 -2.17
C ALA A 248 23.11 6.44 -2.41
N GLU A 249 22.73 7.25 -1.45
CA GLU A 249 22.76 8.71 -1.52
C GLU A 249 24.21 9.24 -1.54
N SER A 250 25.09 8.70 -0.72
CA SER A 250 26.50 9.08 -0.70
C SER A 250 27.22 8.72 -2.01
N GLU A 251 26.92 7.55 -2.61
CA GLU A 251 27.43 7.17 -3.91
C GLU A 251 26.89 8.06 -5.04
N ARG A 252 25.61 8.42 -5.00
CA ARG A 252 25.00 9.37 -5.96
C ARG A 252 25.59 10.76 -5.83
N ALA A 253 25.81 11.24 -4.60
CA ALA A 253 26.45 12.54 -4.35
C ALA A 253 27.90 12.56 -4.86
N ARG A 254 28.67 11.48 -4.66
CA ARG A 254 30.01 11.32 -5.24
C ARG A 254 29.98 11.30 -6.78
N ALA A 255 29.08 10.53 -7.39
CA ALA A 255 28.92 10.45 -8.83
C ALA A 255 28.49 11.77 -9.49
N ARG A 256 27.83 12.65 -8.74
CA ARG A 256 27.41 14.00 -9.19
C ARG A 256 28.44 15.09 -8.91
N PHE A 257 29.60 14.75 -8.31
CA PHE A 257 30.60 15.72 -7.87
C PHE A 257 30.04 16.78 -6.91
N GLU A 258 28.97 16.49 -6.19
CA GLU A 258 28.33 17.40 -5.22
C GLU A 258 29.05 17.40 -3.86
N ARG A 259 29.98 16.46 -3.63
CA ARG A 259 30.84 16.37 -2.44
C ARG A 259 32.30 16.62 -2.80
N ASN A 260 32.83 17.73 -2.34
CA ASN A 260 34.26 18.08 -2.46
C ASN A 260 35.07 17.41 -1.32
N ASP A 261 35.06 16.08 -1.23
CA ASP A 261 35.87 15.35 -0.23
C ASP A 261 37.37 15.29 -0.61
N ALA A 262 37.76 15.89 -1.76
CA ALA A 262 39.15 15.90 -2.26
C ALA A 262 40.08 16.86 -1.49
N HIS A 263 39.60 17.68 -0.58
CA HIS A 263 40.40 18.67 0.14
C HIS A 263 40.75 18.33 1.59
N MET A 264 40.46 17.11 2.06
CA MET A 264 40.82 16.70 3.43
C MET A 264 41.97 15.68 3.53
N LEU A 265 42.76 15.51 2.47
CA LEU A 265 44.03 14.75 2.48
C LEU A 265 45.15 15.64 1.95
N GLY A 266 45.47 16.66 2.68
CA GLY A 266 46.62 17.51 2.54
C GLY A 266 47.17 17.91 3.90
#